data_666cf4ad028187b5dd5bd8983bcb97a0
#
_entry.id   666cf4ad028187b5dd5bd8983bcb97a0
#
_cell.length_a   1.000
_cell.length_b   1.000
_cell.length_c   1.000
_cell.angle_alpha   90.00
_cell.angle_beta   90.00
_cell.angle_gamma   90.00
#
_symmetry.space_group_name_H-M   'P 1'
#
loop_
_entity.id
_entity.type
_entity.pdbx_description
1 polymer ?
#
loop_
_entity_poly.entity_id
_entity_poly.type
_entity_poly.pdbx_seq_one_letter_code
_entity_poly.pdbx_strand_id
1 'polypeptide(L)'
;MVDATPIRPRSAATVTKWDYEADVVVAGYGIAGVSAAIEAARAGADVLVLERTSGWGGAAALAGGFIYLGGGTPLQKACGFDDSPENMKTFMMAALGPGADEEKITDYCEGSVAHYNWLVDCGVPFKESFWGEPGWEPPFDDGLMYSGGENAAPFNEIATPAPRGHVPQMDGKRTGEKGGGYMLMKPLVETAEKLGVRAEYDMRVQTLVTDDTGRVVGIVAKQYGKDVAVRARRGVVLATGSFAYNDKMIEAHAPRLIGRPGAAIEEHDGRSILMAQALGADLAHMDATEVAFLCDPQLVVRGILVNGRGQRYVPEDTYSGRIGQMTLFHQDNQAFLVIDEASYEEGAAATTATPFLRAQPKWAAETVEELESDMGLPAGALQSTVEVYNKHAAEGSDPLLHKKSEWVKPIGSPVAALDLRGFTLGFTLGGLRTTVNSEVLHVSGEPIPGLFAAGRCTSGVCAGGYASGTSLGDGSFYGRRAGISAAKQN
;
A
#
# COMPACT_ATOMS: atom_id res chain seq x y z
N MET A 1 -22.08 9.58 -6.96
CA MET A 1 -22.52 9.66 -8.38
C MET A 1 -21.27 9.73 -9.24
N VAL A 2 -21.02 8.73 -10.08
CA VAL A 2 -19.91 8.76 -11.05
C VAL A 2 -20.19 9.90 -12.03
N ASP A 3 -19.24 10.83 -12.16
CA ASP A 3 -19.35 11.97 -13.07
C ASP A 3 -19.48 11.48 -14.52
N ALA A 4 -20.57 11.86 -15.19
CA ALA A 4 -20.88 11.47 -16.57
C ALA A 4 -20.06 12.26 -17.61
N THR A 5 -19.09 13.07 -17.18
CA THR A 5 -18.24 13.86 -18.09
C THR A 5 -17.44 12.93 -19.00
N PRO A 6 -17.47 13.15 -20.34
CA PRO A 6 -16.73 12.33 -21.28
C PRO A 6 -15.23 12.27 -20.95
N ILE A 7 -14.66 11.05 -20.98
CA ILE A 7 -13.23 10.81 -20.69
C ILE A 7 -12.39 10.93 -21.98
N ARG A 8 -13.02 11.01 -23.14
CA ARG A 8 -12.35 11.07 -24.45
C ARG A 8 -11.35 12.22 -24.51
N PRO A 9 -10.13 11.98 -25.01
CA PRO A 9 -9.15 13.04 -25.17
C PRO A 9 -9.70 14.17 -26.04
N ARG A 10 -9.28 15.40 -25.71
CA ARG A 10 -9.58 16.57 -26.56
C ARG A 10 -8.40 16.84 -27.49
N SER A 11 -8.69 17.27 -28.72
CA SER A 11 -7.66 17.82 -29.60
C SER A 11 -7.23 19.20 -29.10
N ALA A 12 -5.93 19.48 -29.09
CA ALA A 12 -5.38 20.78 -28.75
C ALA A 12 -5.95 21.90 -29.68
N ALA A 13 -6.29 21.57 -30.94
CA ALA A 13 -6.91 22.48 -31.87
C ALA A 13 -8.32 22.95 -31.42
N THR A 14 -8.98 22.24 -30.52
CA THR A 14 -10.29 22.63 -29.97
C THR A 14 -10.17 23.42 -28.66
N VAL A 15 -8.99 23.60 -28.14
CA VAL A 15 -8.72 24.42 -26.95
C VAL A 15 -8.53 25.85 -27.39
N THR A 16 -9.55 26.68 -27.18
CA THR A 16 -9.52 28.08 -27.61
C THR A 16 -8.64 28.97 -26.75
N LYS A 17 -8.40 28.57 -25.50
CA LYS A 17 -7.58 29.30 -24.53
C LYS A 17 -6.99 28.31 -23.52
N TRP A 18 -5.72 28.49 -23.23
CA TRP A 18 -5.03 27.85 -22.09
C TRP A 18 -5.10 28.81 -20.90
N ASP A 19 -5.70 28.35 -19.80
CA ASP A 19 -5.84 29.14 -18.56
C ASP A 19 -4.57 29.13 -17.73
N TYR A 20 -3.84 28.00 -17.80
CA TYR A 20 -2.51 27.83 -17.18
C TYR A 20 -1.56 27.16 -18.16
N GLU A 21 -0.27 27.45 -17.98
CA GLU A 21 0.81 26.77 -18.69
C GLU A 21 1.95 26.42 -17.73
N ALA A 22 2.59 25.28 -17.97
CA ALA A 22 3.81 24.83 -17.28
C ALA A 22 4.63 23.93 -18.21
N ASP A 23 5.89 23.64 -17.83
CA ASP A 23 6.67 22.61 -18.52
C ASP A 23 6.13 21.23 -18.19
N VAL A 24 5.95 20.95 -16.90
CA VAL A 24 5.41 19.70 -16.39
C VAL A 24 4.13 19.97 -15.60
N VAL A 25 3.06 19.29 -15.96
CA VAL A 25 1.77 19.32 -15.23
C VAL A 25 1.60 18.00 -14.49
N VAL A 26 1.42 18.07 -13.19
CA VAL A 26 1.24 16.89 -12.31
C VAL A 26 -0.22 16.84 -11.85
N ALA A 27 -0.90 15.73 -12.07
CA ALA A 27 -2.27 15.51 -11.62
C ALA A 27 -2.28 14.70 -10.33
N GLY A 28 -2.63 15.34 -9.20
CA GLY A 28 -2.63 14.79 -7.84
C GLY A 28 -1.41 15.23 -7.02
N TYR A 29 -1.65 15.60 -5.75
CA TYR A 29 -0.63 16.08 -4.81
C TYR A 29 -0.45 15.14 -3.61
N GLY A 30 -0.53 13.83 -3.88
CA GLY A 30 -0.10 12.76 -2.99
C GLY A 30 1.39 12.48 -3.12
N ILE A 31 1.86 11.34 -2.53
CA ILE A 31 3.29 11.01 -2.47
C ILE A 31 3.97 10.94 -3.85
N ALA A 32 3.32 10.36 -4.86
CA ALA A 32 3.88 10.27 -6.19
C ALA A 32 3.94 11.63 -6.88
N GLY A 33 2.89 12.45 -6.72
CA GLY A 33 2.82 13.78 -7.33
C GLY A 33 3.83 14.74 -6.75
N VAL A 34 3.98 14.80 -5.41
CA VAL A 34 4.97 15.68 -4.78
C VAL A 34 6.40 15.28 -5.16
N SER A 35 6.67 13.96 -5.23
CA SER A 35 8.00 13.44 -5.63
C SER A 35 8.32 13.77 -7.08
N ALA A 36 7.32 13.66 -7.98
CA ALA A 36 7.47 14.06 -9.39
C ALA A 36 7.71 15.57 -9.52
N ALA A 37 6.96 16.38 -8.78
CA ALA A 37 7.07 17.82 -8.79
C ALA A 37 8.46 18.31 -8.32
N ILE A 38 8.97 17.73 -7.22
CA ILE A 38 10.31 18.03 -6.69
C ILE A 38 11.39 17.75 -7.74
N GLU A 39 11.38 16.56 -8.33
CA GLU A 39 12.44 16.18 -9.27
C GLU A 39 12.34 16.90 -10.62
N ALA A 40 11.12 17.20 -11.09
CA ALA A 40 10.93 18.03 -12.27
C ALA A 40 11.45 19.47 -12.04
N ALA A 41 11.15 20.05 -10.87
CA ALA A 41 11.66 21.39 -10.50
C ALA A 41 13.19 21.39 -10.32
N ARG A 42 13.77 20.35 -9.69
CA ARG A 42 15.23 20.18 -9.60
C ARG A 42 15.90 20.08 -10.97
N ALA A 43 15.20 19.52 -11.96
CA ALA A 43 15.65 19.46 -13.34
C ALA A 43 15.45 20.78 -14.11
N GLY A 44 15.00 21.85 -13.45
CA GLY A 44 14.82 23.19 -14.02
C GLY A 44 13.52 23.40 -14.77
N ALA A 45 12.54 22.50 -14.64
CA ALA A 45 11.22 22.66 -15.26
C ALA A 45 10.32 23.59 -14.43
N ASP A 46 9.48 24.39 -15.10
CA ASP A 46 8.33 25.07 -14.51
C ASP A 46 7.24 24.02 -14.23
N VAL A 47 6.83 23.86 -12.96
CA VAL A 47 5.94 22.78 -12.53
C VAL A 47 4.63 23.33 -11.97
N LEU A 48 3.51 22.76 -12.44
CA LEU A 48 2.18 23.01 -11.90
C LEU A 48 1.53 21.70 -11.45
N VAL A 49 1.17 21.63 -10.17
CA VAL A 49 0.40 20.52 -9.59
C VAL A 49 -1.09 20.88 -9.57
N LEU A 50 -1.93 19.96 -9.99
CA LEU A 50 -3.40 20.07 -9.93
C LEU A 50 -3.92 19.09 -8.87
N GLU A 51 -4.48 19.61 -7.79
CA GLU A 51 -5.03 18.80 -6.71
C GLU A 51 -6.56 18.95 -6.67
N ARG A 52 -7.26 17.81 -6.55
CA ARG A 52 -8.72 17.76 -6.56
C ARG A 52 -9.36 18.34 -5.31
N THR A 53 -8.69 18.16 -4.15
CA THR A 53 -9.15 18.62 -2.85
C THR A 53 -8.61 20.02 -2.52
N SER A 54 -9.04 20.57 -1.39
CA SER A 54 -8.58 21.89 -0.90
C SER A 54 -7.21 21.84 -0.21
N GLY A 55 -6.56 20.66 -0.16
CA GLY A 55 -5.26 20.48 0.49
C GLY A 55 -4.46 19.34 -0.14
N TRP A 56 -3.18 19.31 0.13
CA TRP A 56 -2.26 18.29 -0.31
C TRP A 56 -2.32 17.02 0.54
N GLY A 57 -1.72 15.94 0.04
CA GLY A 57 -1.42 14.73 0.80
C GLY A 57 -2.20 13.50 0.38
N GLY A 58 -3.48 13.65 0.03
CA GLY A 58 -4.33 12.53 -0.38
C GLY A 58 -4.28 11.37 0.64
N ALA A 59 -4.40 10.14 0.17
CA ALA A 59 -4.30 8.94 1.02
C ALA A 59 -2.92 8.80 1.69
N ALA A 60 -1.86 9.36 1.11
CA ALA A 60 -0.52 9.26 1.66
C ALA A 60 -0.39 9.98 3.02
N ALA A 61 -1.01 11.15 3.20
CA ALA A 61 -0.98 11.87 4.45
C ALA A 61 -1.80 11.21 5.58
N LEU A 62 -2.77 10.35 5.21
CA LEU A 62 -3.62 9.62 6.15
C LEU A 62 -3.07 8.22 6.50
N ALA A 63 -2.09 7.73 5.75
CA ALA A 63 -1.48 6.42 5.96
C ALA A 63 -0.57 6.40 7.20
N GLY A 64 -0.19 5.21 7.66
CA GLY A 64 0.79 5.02 8.73
C GLY A 64 2.20 5.56 8.43
N GLY A 65 2.47 5.92 7.18
CA GLY A 65 3.72 6.56 6.77
C GLY A 65 4.86 5.59 6.43
N PHE A 66 4.60 4.30 6.42
CA PHE A 66 5.62 3.32 6.06
C PHE A 66 6.15 3.52 4.65
N ILE A 67 7.46 3.49 4.51
CA ILE A 67 8.13 3.37 3.22
C ILE A 67 8.92 2.08 3.24
N TYR A 68 8.62 1.19 2.27
CA TYR A 68 9.30 -0.09 2.16
C TYR A 68 10.64 0.11 1.47
N LEU A 69 11.71 0.17 2.24
CA LEU A 69 13.08 0.39 1.77
C LEU A 69 14.02 -0.67 2.36
N GLY A 70 15.12 -0.95 1.68
CA GLY A 70 16.08 -1.93 2.13
C GLY A 70 17.41 -1.82 1.38
N GLY A 71 18.11 -2.96 1.23
CA GLY A 71 19.38 -2.99 0.52
C GLY A 71 20.53 -2.38 1.32
N GLY A 72 20.41 -2.29 2.65
CA GLY A 72 21.43 -1.74 3.52
C GLY A 72 21.35 -0.22 3.68
N THR A 73 20.14 0.30 3.93
CA THR A 73 19.95 1.72 4.26
C THR A 73 20.75 2.13 5.49
N PRO A 74 21.12 3.42 5.63
CA PRO A 74 21.76 3.92 6.84
C PRO A 74 20.99 3.57 8.12
N LEU A 75 19.65 3.62 8.08
CA LEU A 75 18.81 3.28 9.23
C LEU A 75 18.89 1.79 9.60
N GLN A 76 18.86 0.87 8.60
CA GLN A 76 19.07 -0.56 8.84
C GLN A 76 20.41 -0.80 9.54
N LYS A 77 21.48 -0.20 9.03
CA LYS A 77 22.84 -0.35 9.60
C LYS A 77 22.96 0.24 11.01
N ALA A 78 22.35 1.40 11.27
CA ALA A 78 22.33 2.01 12.60
C ALA A 78 21.59 1.14 13.62
N CYS A 79 20.56 0.39 13.18
CA CYS A 79 19.82 -0.56 13.99
C CYS A 79 20.48 -1.97 14.06
N GLY A 80 21.64 -2.18 13.44
CA GLY A 80 22.39 -3.45 13.50
C GLY A 80 21.93 -4.52 12.51
N PHE A 81 21.23 -4.13 11.44
CA PHE A 81 20.75 -5.05 10.41
C PHE A 81 21.58 -4.93 9.12
N ASP A 82 21.97 -6.10 8.61
CA ASP A 82 22.55 -6.23 7.28
C ASP A 82 21.46 -6.58 6.27
N ASP A 83 21.46 -5.89 5.13
CA ASP A 83 20.58 -6.19 4.00
C ASP A 83 21.32 -5.83 2.70
N SER A 84 20.92 -6.44 1.60
CA SER A 84 21.46 -6.11 0.27
C SER A 84 20.32 -5.94 -0.75
N PRO A 85 20.57 -5.23 -1.86
CA PRO A 85 19.60 -5.14 -2.94
C PRO A 85 19.13 -6.51 -3.45
N GLU A 86 20.03 -7.50 -3.54
CA GLU A 86 19.74 -8.87 -3.97
C GLU A 86 18.84 -9.58 -2.96
N ASN A 87 19.12 -9.45 -1.66
CA ASN A 87 18.29 -10.03 -0.60
C ASN A 87 16.89 -9.39 -0.57
N MET A 88 16.83 -8.06 -0.71
CA MET A 88 15.57 -7.33 -0.84
C MET A 88 14.78 -7.78 -2.08
N LYS A 89 15.44 -7.91 -3.26
CA LYS A 89 14.82 -8.41 -4.48
C LYS A 89 14.28 -9.83 -4.31
N THR A 90 15.06 -10.73 -3.71
CA THR A 90 14.64 -12.12 -3.45
C THR A 90 13.35 -12.16 -2.62
N PHE A 91 13.29 -11.37 -1.55
CA PHE A 91 12.07 -11.24 -0.75
C PHE A 91 10.91 -10.67 -1.57
N MET A 92 11.12 -9.54 -2.24
CA MET A 92 10.04 -8.85 -2.98
C MET A 92 9.47 -9.72 -4.10
N MET A 93 10.29 -10.43 -4.85
CA MET A 93 9.83 -11.36 -5.89
C MET A 93 8.93 -12.47 -5.32
N ALA A 94 9.25 -12.98 -4.11
CA ALA A 94 8.43 -13.97 -3.44
C ALA A 94 7.15 -13.37 -2.82
N ALA A 95 7.24 -12.19 -2.21
CA ALA A 95 6.17 -11.62 -1.41
C ALA A 95 5.13 -10.85 -2.23
N LEU A 96 5.52 -10.19 -3.33
CA LEU A 96 4.63 -9.37 -4.15
C LEU A 96 3.81 -10.18 -5.17
N GLY A 97 4.07 -11.47 -5.25
CA GLY A 97 3.24 -12.44 -5.96
C GLY A 97 3.60 -12.66 -7.42
N PRO A 98 2.94 -13.66 -8.04
CA PRO A 98 3.18 -14.02 -9.44
C PRO A 98 2.88 -12.84 -10.38
N GLY A 99 3.74 -12.68 -11.40
CA GLY A 99 3.59 -11.62 -12.40
C GLY A 99 4.09 -10.25 -11.95
N ALA A 100 4.72 -10.14 -10.77
CA ALA A 100 5.40 -8.91 -10.37
C ALA A 100 6.48 -8.54 -11.39
N ASP A 101 6.62 -7.24 -11.66
CA ASP A 101 7.54 -6.70 -12.65
C ASP A 101 8.98 -6.77 -12.13
N GLU A 102 9.73 -7.77 -12.59
CA GLU A 102 11.12 -8.00 -12.12
C GLU A 102 12.05 -6.84 -12.45
N GLU A 103 11.88 -6.18 -13.60
CA GLU A 103 12.71 -5.03 -13.99
C GLU A 103 12.50 -3.87 -13.01
N LYS A 104 11.24 -3.55 -12.70
CA LYS A 104 10.92 -2.52 -11.70
C LYS A 104 11.37 -2.89 -10.30
N ILE A 105 11.17 -4.13 -9.88
CA ILE A 105 11.63 -4.58 -8.55
C ILE A 105 13.14 -4.46 -8.45
N THR A 106 13.87 -4.80 -9.52
CA THR A 106 15.33 -4.68 -9.56
C THR A 106 15.77 -3.22 -9.44
N ASP A 107 15.22 -2.32 -10.29
CA ASP A 107 15.51 -0.87 -10.24
C ASP A 107 15.17 -0.27 -8.86
N TYR A 108 14.05 -0.70 -8.28
CA TYR A 108 13.62 -0.25 -6.95
C TYR A 108 14.57 -0.70 -5.84
N CYS A 109 15.01 -1.96 -5.84
CA CYS A 109 15.92 -2.50 -4.84
C CYS A 109 17.31 -1.86 -4.94
N GLU A 110 17.85 -1.73 -6.16
CA GLU A 110 19.15 -1.08 -6.41
C GLU A 110 19.12 0.40 -6.05
N GLY A 111 18.01 1.07 -6.32
CA GLY A 111 17.81 2.50 -6.02
C GLY A 111 17.39 2.81 -4.59
N SER A 112 17.08 1.80 -3.76
CA SER A 112 16.42 1.97 -2.46
C SER A 112 17.24 2.80 -1.45
N VAL A 113 18.54 2.56 -1.33
CA VAL A 113 19.42 3.33 -0.45
C VAL A 113 19.51 4.80 -0.88
N ALA A 114 19.66 5.06 -2.18
CA ALA A 114 19.67 6.41 -2.73
C ALA A 114 18.32 7.12 -2.52
N HIS A 115 17.23 6.36 -2.57
CA HIS A 115 15.89 6.90 -2.29
C HIS A 115 15.71 7.24 -0.81
N TYR A 116 16.19 6.41 0.11
CA TYR A 116 16.22 6.74 1.54
C TYR A 116 16.95 8.07 1.78
N ASN A 117 18.14 8.23 1.22
CA ASN A 117 18.92 9.46 1.37
C ASN A 117 18.17 10.68 0.80
N TRP A 118 17.51 10.51 -0.35
CA TRP A 118 16.67 11.56 -0.94
C TRP A 118 15.53 12.01 -0.02
N LEU A 119 14.87 11.08 0.67
CA LEU A 119 13.83 11.39 1.65
C LEU A 119 14.40 12.19 2.83
N VAL A 120 15.55 11.78 3.35
CA VAL A 120 16.25 12.49 4.43
C VAL A 120 16.67 13.89 3.96
N ASP A 121 17.21 14.03 2.75
CA ASP A 121 17.58 15.33 2.16
C ASP A 121 16.39 16.26 1.95
N CYS A 122 15.20 15.70 1.74
CA CYS A 122 13.93 16.44 1.71
C CYS A 122 13.38 16.76 3.10
N GLY A 123 14.05 16.33 4.18
CA GLY A 123 13.68 16.64 5.56
C GLY A 123 12.76 15.61 6.22
N VAL A 124 12.58 14.42 5.64
CA VAL A 124 11.81 13.33 6.28
C VAL A 124 12.62 12.77 7.45
N PRO A 125 12.11 12.83 8.71
CA PRO A 125 12.85 12.38 9.87
C PRO A 125 12.66 10.88 10.12
N PHE A 126 13.78 10.17 10.38
CA PHE A 126 13.76 8.78 10.83
C PHE A 126 14.60 8.64 12.10
N LYS A 127 14.06 8.01 13.12
CA LYS A 127 14.79 7.71 14.34
C LYS A 127 15.55 6.39 14.19
N GLU A 128 16.81 6.38 14.61
CA GLU A 128 17.68 5.20 14.59
C GLU A 128 17.32 4.22 15.71
N SER A 129 16.10 3.66 15.64
CA SER A 129 15.61 2.64 16.55
C SER A 129 14.70 1.65 15.83
N PHE A 130 14.73 0.41 16.31
CA PHE A 130 13.97 -0.71 15.77
C PHE A 130 12.90 -1.17 16.76
N TRP A 131 11.69 -1.39 16.26
CA TRP A 131 10.61 -2.00 17.00
C TRP A 131 10.31 -3.40 16.42
N GLY A 132 10.50 -4.45 17.23
CA GLY A 132 10.48 -5.84 16.79
C GLY A 132 9.24 -6.64 17.15
N GLU A 133 8.32 -6.06 17.93
CA GLU A 133 7.13 -6.76 18.40
C GLU A 133 6.04 -6.85 17.32
N PRO A 134 5.13 -7.84 17.40
CA PRO A 134 3.98 -7.91 16.51
C PRO A 134 3.09 -6.67 16.62
N GLY A 135 2.83 -6.02 15.49
CA GLY A 135 2.01 -4.83 15.46
C GLY A 135 1.76 -4.31 14.05
N TRP A 136 0.79 -3.41 13.95
CA TRP A 136 0.47 -2.73 12.70
C TRP A 136 1.47 -1.62 12.40
N GLU A 137 1.93 -0.98 13.44
CA GLU A 137 2.90 0.12 13.39
C GLU A 137 3.61 0.21 14.76
N PRO A 138 4.82 0.81 14.82
CA PRO A 138 5.46 1.05 16.09
C PRO A 138 4.58 1.90 16.98
N PRO A 139 4.43 1.57 18.26
CA PRO A 139 3.57 2.32 19.17
C PRO A 139 4.12 3.71 19.53
N PHE A 140 5.41 3.89 19.31
CA PHE A 140 6.14 5.13 19.60
C PHE A 140 6.77 5.68 18.31
N ASP A 141 7.92 6.29 18.43
CA ASP A 141 8.64 6.97 17.37
C ASP A 141 9.76 6.14 16.73
N ASP A 142 9.73 4.81 16.91
CA ASP A 142 10.72 3.92 16.28
C ASP A 142 10.67 4.03 14.76
N GLY A 143 11.86 4.14 14.16
CA GLY A 143 11.99 4.41 12.73
C GLY A 143 12.01 3.18 11.83
N LEU A 144 12.16 1.97 12.42
CA LEU A 144 12.34 0.73 11.65
C LEU A 144 11.52 -0.42 12.25
N MET A 145 10.89 -1.24 11.38
CA MET A 145 10.20 -2.47 11.76
C MET A 145 10.13 -3.48 10.62
N TYR A 146 9.78 -4.73 10.95
CA TYR A 146 9.30 -5.70 9.96
C TYR A 146 7.88 -5.31 9.51
N SER A 147 7.65 -5.13 8.22
CA SER A 147 6.36 -4.66 7.71
C SER A 147 5.79 -5.50 6.56
N GLY A 148 6.52 -6.49 6.08
CA GLY A 148 6.11 -7.35 4.97
C GLY A 148 6.03 -8.85 5.31
N GLY A 149 6.31 -9.22 6.57
CA GLY A 149 6.42 -10.63 6.99
C GLY A 149 7.79 -11.23 6.68
N GLU A 150 8.83 -10.41 6.55
CA GLU A 150 10.19 -10.80 6.21
C GLU A 150 10.79 -11.81 7.19
N ASN A 151 10.35 -11.76 8.45
CA ASN A 151 10.80 -12.62 9.53
C ASN A 151 9.87 -13.80 9.83
N ALA A 152 8.86 -14.05 9.00
CA ALA A 152 7.89 -15.13 9.14
C ALA A 152 7.88 -16.06 7.92
N ALA A 153 7.38 -17.28 8.11
CA ALA A 153 7.26 -18.26 7.04
C ALA A 153 6.23 -17.81 5.97
N PRO A 154 6.48 -18.14 4.70
CA PRO A 154 7.64 -18.86 4.16
C PRO A 154 8.85 -17.96 3.84
N PHE A 155 8.75 -16.65 4.04
CA PHE A 155 9.70 -15.68 3.49
C PHE A 155 11.05 -15.70 4.20
N ASN A 156 11.08 -15.98 5.50
CA ASN A 156 12.31 -16.16 6.29
C ASN A 156 13.15 -17.38 5.86
N GLU A 157 12.57 -18.30 5.09
CA GLU A 157 13.26 -19.46 4.50
C GLU A 157 13.74 -19.15 3.07
N ILE A 158 13.19 -18.11 2.43
CA ILE A 158 13.49 -17.71 1.03
C ILE A 158 14.57 -16.62 0.99
N ALA A 159 14.48 -15.64 1.89
CA ALA A 159 15.40 -14.52 1.99
C ALA A 159 15.85 -14.32 3.45
N THR A 160 17.04 -13.79 3.64
CA THR A 160 17.51 -13.43 5.00
C THR A 160 16.60 -12.34 5.58
N PRO A 161 16.00 -12.56 6.76
CA PRO A 161 15.14 -11.57 7.39
C PRO A 161 15.85 -10.23 7.63
N ALA A 162 15.29 -9.15 7.09
CA ALA A 162 15.74 -7.80 7.36
C ALA A 162 14.51 -6.87 7.47
N PRO A 163 14.41 -6.00 8.49
CA PRO A 163 13.30 -5.06 8.60
C PRO A 163 13.41 -3.99 7.51
N ARG A 164 12.32 -3.78 6.76
CA ARG A 164 12.27 -2.86 5.61
C ARG A 164 11.20 -1.79 5.72
N GLY A 165 10.35 -1.84 6.74
CA GLY A 165 9.39 -0.79 7.05
C GLY A 165 10.06 0.40 7.71
N HIS A 166 10.39 1.43 6.92
CA HIS A 166 10.91 2.70 7.41
C HIS A 166 9.76 3.62 7.78
N VAL A 167 9.74 4.13 9.01
CA VAL A 167 8.63 4.92 9.55
C VAL A 167 9.13 6.31 9.92
N PRO A 168 8.53 7.39 9.40
CA PRO A 168 8.88 8.74 9.80
C PRO A 168 8.65 8.96 11.29
N GLN A 169 9.60 9.62 11.92
CA GLN A 169 9.55 9.93 13.35
C GLN A 169 8.37 10.84 13.69
N MET A 170 7.73 10.59 14.82
CA MET A 170 6.57 11.33 15.26
C MET A 170 6.47 11.40 16.78
N ASP A 171 6.66 12.58 17.34
CA ASP A 171 6.32 12.85 18.73
C ASP A 171 4.79 12.79 18.92
N GLY A 172 4.32 12.05 19.91
CA GLY A 172 2.91 11.99 20.27
C GLY A 172 2.02 11.18 19.32
N LYS A 173 2.58 10.24 18.54
CA LYS A 173 1.84 9.36 17.63
C LYS A 173 0.59 8.72 18.24
N ARG A 174 0.62 8.42 19.55
CA ARG A 174 -0.52 7.86 20.28
C ARG A 174 -1.53 8.89 20.77
N THR A 175 -1.22 10.16 20.73
CA THR A 175 -2.16 11.22 21.10
C THR A 175 -3.14 11.59 19.99
N GLY A 176 -3.05 10.92 18.83
CA GLY A 176 -4.05 10.98 17.77
C GLY A 176 -3.95 12.18 16.84
N GLU A 177 -2.92 13.01 16.96
CA GLU A 177 -2.92 14.27 16.23
C GLU A 177 -2.54 14.12 14.75
N LYS A 178 -1.58 13.27 14.35
CA LYS A 178 -1.20 13.11 12.93
C LYS A 178 -0.47 11.79 12.70
N GLY A 179 -0.87 11.03 11.67
CA GLY A 179 -0.23 9.78 11.27
C GLY A 179 1.15 9.98 10.66
N GLY A 180 1.96 8.92 10.61
CA GLY A 180 3.29 8.95 10.00
C GLY A 180 3.27 9.41 8.54
N GLY A 181 2.17 9.20 7.81
CA GLY A 181 1.97 9.72 6.46
C GLY A 181 2.00 11.25 6.38
N TYR A 182 1.45 11.95 7.38
CA TYR A 182 1.58 13.40 7.44
C TYR A 182 3.04 13.84 7.65
N MET A 183 3.77 13.14 8.51
CA MET A 183 5.20 13.42 8.78
C MET A 183 6.09 13.13 7.57
N LEU A 184 5.66 12.23 6.69
CA LEU A 184 6.27 11.99 5.40
C LEU A 184 5.95 13.10 4.40
N MET A 185 4.67 13.45 4.27
CA MET A 185 4.20 14.36 3.22
C MET A 185 4.60 15.82 3.46
N LYS A 186 4.52 16.29 4.71
CA LYS A 186 4.78 17.69 5.03
C LYS A 186 6.16 18.17 4.56
N PRO A 187 7.30 17.54 4.91
CA PRO A 187 8.62 18.00 4.47
C PRO A 187 8.81 17.91 2.95
N LEU A 188 8.17 16.95 2.28
CA LEU A 188 8.19 16.86 0.82
C LEU A 188 7.46 18.03 0.17
N VAL A 189 6.28 18.39 0.67
CA VAL A 189 5.53 19.54 0.17
C VAL A 189 6.30 20.85 0.42
N GLU A 190 6.84 21.04 1.62
CA GLU A 190 7.68 22.20 1.94
C GLU A 190 8.91 22.29 1.02
N THR A 191 9.49 21.15 0.64
CA THR A 191 10.60 21.10 -0.32
C THR A 191 10.13 21.49 -1.72
N ALA A 192 8.98 21.01 -2.18
CA ALA A 192 8.39 21.41 -3.46
C ALA A 192 8.11 22.92 -3.52
N GLU A 193 7.54 23.48 -2.45
CA GLU A 193 7.27 24.92 -2.33
C GLU A 193 8.56 25.76 -2.40
N LYS A 194 9.63 25.34 -1.68
CA LYS A 194 10.95 26.00 -1.72
C LYS A 194 11.58 25.97 -3.11
N LEU A 195 11.26 24.97 -3.92
CA LEU A 195 11.70 24.84 -5.33
C LEU A 195 10.85 25.64 -6.31
N GLY A 196 9.80 26.33 -5.83
CA GLY A 196 8.93 27.15 -6.66
C GLY A 196 7.84 26.37 -7.40
N VAL A 197 7.56 25.14 -6.98
CA VAL A 197 6.42 24.36 -7.52
C VAL A 197 5.12 25.08 -7.21
N ARG A 198 4.31 25.31 -8.25
CA ARG A 198 2.97 25.90 -8.12
C ARG A 198 1.94 24.79 -7.92
N ALA A 199 0.92 25.03 -7.07
CA ALA A 199 -0.19 24.10 -6.86
C ALA A 199 -1.53 24.82 -6.96
N GLU A 200 -2.45 24.24 -7.72
CA GLU A 200 -3.84 24.67 -7.83
C GLU A 200 -4.74 23.62 -7.21
N TYR A 201 -5.54 24.04 -6.25
CA TYR A 201 -6.47 23.20 -5.49
C TYR A 201 -7.90 23.27 -6.04
N ASP A 202 -8.77 22.38 -5.55
CA ASP A 202 -10.15 22.22 -6.05
C ASP A 202 -10.19 21.97 -7.59
N MET A 203 -9.10 21.40 -8.12
CA MET A 203 -8.82 21.23 -9.53
C MET A 203 -8.96 19.76 -9.94
N ARG A 204 -10.16 19.31 -10.27
CA ARG A 204 -10.43 17.93 -10.67
C ARG A 204 -10.11 17.72 -12.14
N VAL A 205 -9.10 16.90 -12.44
CA VAL A 205 -8.76 16.51 -13.81
C VAL A 205 -9.91 15.75 -14.48
N GLN A 206 -10.19 16.05 -15.75
CA GLN A 206 -11.33 15.51 -16.49
C GLN A 206 -10.89 14.68 -17.68
N THR A 207 -10.01 15.21 -18.52
CA THR A 207 -9.55 14.55 -19.74
C THR A 207 -8.17 15.08 -20.16
N LEU A 208 -7.45 14.25 -20.92
CA LEU A 208 -6.18 14.62 -21.54
C LEU A 208 -6.40 15.42 -22.82
N VAL A 209 -5.43 16.24 -23.18
CA VAL A 209 -5.40 17.00 -24.44
C VAL A 209 -4.21 16.49 -25.27
N THR A 210 -4.48 16.15 -26.54
CA THR A 210 -3.45 15.68 -27.49
C THR A 210 -3.31 16.63 -28.65
N ASP A 211 -2.10 16.74 -29.20
CA ASP A 211 -1.85 17.41 -30.48
C ASP A 211 -2.20 16.50 -31.68
N ASP A 212 -1.91 16.94 -32.88
CA ASP A 212 -2.17 16.22 -34.13
C ASP A 212 -1.25 15.01 -34.34
N THR A 213 -0.16 14.89 -33.58
CA THR A 213 0.73 13.74 -33.59
C THR A 213 0.28 12.65 -32.59
N GLY A 214 -0.70 12.93 -31.75
CA GLY A 214 -1.15 12.07 -30.65
C GLY A 214 -0.38 12.26 -29.36
N ARG A 215 0.58 13.19 -29.28
CA ARG A 215 1.31 13.55 -28.06
C ARG A 215 0.37 14.21 -27.05
N VAL A 216 0.49 13.84 -25.79
CA VAL A 216 -0.21 14.53 -24.69
C VAL A 216 0.48 15.87 -24.42
N VAL A 217 -0.29 16.97 -24.55
CA VAL A 217 0.18 18.35 -24.42
C VAL A 217 -0.58 19.15 -23.35
N GLY A 218 -1.44 18.49 -22.59
CA GLY A 218 -2.17 19.16 -21.51
C GLY A 218 -3.31 18.34 -20.91
N ILE A 219 -4.03 19.01 -20.03
CA ILE A 219 -5.19 18.48 -19.30
C ILE A 219 -6.33 19.51 -19.37
N VAL A 220 -7.57 19.03 -19.46
CA VAL A 220 -8.73 19.82 -19.05
C VAL A 220 -9.15 19.34 -17.67
N ALA A 221 -9.22 20.26 -16.73
CA ALA A 221 -9.72 20.06 -15.37
C ALA A 221 -11.03 20.84 -15.16
N LYS A 222 -11.70 20.58 -14.05
CA LYS A 222 -12.87 21.34 -13.61
C LYS A 222 -12.55 21.98 -12.25
N GLN A 223 -12.76 23.29 -12.17
CA GLN A 223 -12.63 24.06 -10.95
C GLN A 223 -13.90 24.88 -10.74
N TYR A 224 -14.56 24.74 -9.59
CA TYR A 224 -15.83 25.42 -9.26
C TYR A 224 -16.90 25.33 -10.38
N GLY A 225 -17.01 24.14 -10.99
CA GLY A 225 -17.98 23.87 -12.06
C GLY A 225 -17.57 24.32 -13.46
N LYS A 226 -16.44 25.03 -13.63
CA LYS A 226 -15.94 25.54 -14.92
C LYS A 226 -14.80 24.66 -15.44
N ASP A 227 -14.77 24.47 -16.76
CA ASP A 227 -13.64 23.83 -17.43
C ASP A 227 -12.44 24.79 -17.40
N VAL A 228 -11.27 24.23 -17.06
CA VAL A 228 -9.98 24.91 -17.01
C VAL A 228 -8.99 24.13 -17.86
N ALA A 229 -8.43 24.75 -18.89
CA ALA A 229 -7.45 24.12 -19.76
C ALA A 229 -6.02 24.45 -19.30
N VAL A 230 -5.22 23.40 -19.08
CA VAL A 230 -3.84 23.51 -18.59
C VAL A 230 -2.89 22.91 -19.62
N ARG A 231 -1.96 23.70 -20.13
CA ARG A 231 -0.94 23.27 -21.09
C ARG A 231 0.29 22.72 -20.38
N ALA A 232 0.75 21.54 -20.84
CA ALA A 232 2.04 20.95 -20.47
C ALA A 232 2.96 21.03 -21.69
N ARG A 233 4.02 21.82 -21.61
CA ARG A 233 4.96 21.99 -22.74
C ARG A 233 5.83 20.75 -22.94
N ARG A 234 6.14 20.00 -21.86
CA ARG A 234 7.01 18.82 -21.89
C ARG A 234 6.27 17.53 -21.57
N GLY A 235 5.46 17.50 -20.52
CA GLY A 235 4.74 16.28 -20.18
C GLY A 235 3.71 16.42 -19.06
N VAL A 236 2.80 15.45 -19.03
CA VAL A 236 1.78 15.29 -17.99
C VAL A 236 2.12 14.06 -17.14
N VAL A 237 2.14 14.22 -15.81
CA VAL A 237 2.32 13.13 -14.84
C VAL A 237 0.99 12.83 -14.15
N LEU A 238 0.48 11.61 -14.28
CA LEU A 238 -0.71 11.13 -13.58
C LEU A 238 -0.31 10.52 -12.24
N ALA A 239 -0.83 11.06 -11.13
CA ALA A 239 -0.53 10.66 -9.75
C ALA A 239 -1.78 10.70 -8.85
N THR A 240 -2.97 10.39 -9.40
CA THR A 240 -4.29 10.60 -8.77
C THR A 240 -4.76 9.45 -7.87
N GLY A 241 -3.92 8.45 -7.62
CA GLY A 241 -4.26 7.31 -6.78
C GLY A 241 -5.09 6.23 -7.50
N SER A 242 -5.62 5.30 -6.72
CA SER A 242 -6.22 4.04 -7.18
C SER A 242 -7.66 4.22 -7.70
N PHE A 243 -8.36 3.10 -7.95
CA PHE A 243 -9.78 3.07 -8.30
C PHE A 243 -10.66 2.45 -7.21
N ALA A 244 -10.19 2.42 -5.96
CA ALA A 244 -10.85 1.73 -4.85
C ALA A 244 -12.28 2.24 -4.56
N TYR A 245 -12.61 3.47 -4.93
CA TYR A 245 -13.95 4.07 -4.79
C TYR A 245 -14.70 4.24 -6.14
N ASN A 246 -14.32 3.47 -7.16
CA ASN A 246 -15.07 3.38 -8.40
C ASN A 246 -15.82 2.05 -8.47
N ASP A 247 -17.09 2.03 -8.06
CA ASP A 247 -17.90 0.82 -7.97
C ASP A 247 -17.89 0.00 -9.26
N LYS A 248 -17.94 0.66 -10.43
CA LYS A 248 -17.93 -0.03 -11.74
C LYS A 248 -16.59 -0.70 -12.03
N MET A 249 -15.48 -0.06 -11.65
CA MET A 249 -14.15 -0.67 -11.82
C MET A 249 -13.94 -1.78 -10.78
N ILE A 250 -14.44 -1.61 -9.55
CA ILE A 250 -14.42 -2.67 -8.52
C ILE A 250 -15.26 -3.88 -8.97
N GLU A 251 -16.47 -3.66 -9.48
CA GLU A 251 -17.30 -4.72 -10.04
C GLU A 251 -16.61 -5.49 -11.17
N ALA A 252 -15.95 -4.76 -12.08
CA ALA A 252 -15.30 -5.34 -13.25
C ALA A 252 -13.98 -6.06 -12.94
N HIS A 253 -13.21 -5.55 -11.98
CA HIS A 253 -11.80 -5.97 -11.81
C HIS A 253 -11.51 -6.61 -10.45
N ALA A 254 -12.14 -6.14 -9.36
CA ALA A 254 -11.86 -6.57 -7.99
C ALA A 254 -13.16 -6.91 -7.21
N PRO A 255 -14.03 -7.79 -7.73
CA PRO A 255 -15.38 -8.02 -7.18
C PRO A 255 -15.37 -8.55 -5.73
N ARG A 256 -14.27 -9.12 -5.25
CA ARG A 256 -14.12 -9.53 -3.84
C ARG A 256 -14.12 -8.36 -2.85
N LEU A 257 -13.91 -7.13 -3.33
CA LEU A 257 -13.97 -5.91 -2.50
C LEU A 257 -15.38 -5.29 -2.43
N ILE A 258 -16.37 -5.78 -3.17
CA ILE A 258 -17.73 -5.25 -3.14
C ILE A 258 -18.30 -5.33 -1.71
N GLY A 259 -18.84 -4.20 -1.24
CA GLY A 259 -19.41 -4.07 0.09
C GLY A 259 -18.42 -4.03 1.24
N ARG A 260 -17.11 -3.89 0.96
CA ARG A 260 -16.07 -3.74 1.97
C ARG A 260 -15.59 -2.30 2.09
N PRO A 261 -15.16 -1.89 3.29
CA PRO A 261 -14.49 -0.59 3.44
C PRO A 261 -13.24 -0.51 2.57
N GLY A 262 -13.02 0.60 1.90
CA GLY A 262 -11.79 0.87 1.19
C GLY A 262 -10.72 1.45 2.12
N ALA A 263 -9.50 0.90 2.08
CA ALA A 263 -8.34 1.51 2.73
C ALA A 263 -7.74 2.61 1.83
N ALA A 264 -8.55 3.60 1.46
CA ALA A 264 -8.20 4.69 0.56
C ALA A 264 -9.06 5.91 0.88
N ILE A 265 -9.00 6.96 0.07
CA ILE A 265 -9.87 8.14 0.14
C ILE A 265 -10.90 8.10 -1.00
N GLU A 266 -12.05 8.75 -0.80
CA GLU A 266 -13.16 8.77 -1.78
C GLU A 266 -12.76 9.33 -3.15
N GLU A 267 -11.69 10.12 -3.20
CA GLU A 267 -11.11 10.67 -4.41
C GLU A 267 -10.43 9.63 -5.31
N HIS A 268 -10.20 8.43 -4.82
CA HIS A 268 -9.63 7.32 -5.59
C HIS A 268 -10.68 6.69 -6.53
N ASP A 269 -11.11 7.48 -7.52
CA ASP A 269 -12.16 7.16 -8.47
C ASP A 269 -11.65 6.54 -9.80
N GLY A 270 -10.35 6.27 -9.92
CA GLY A 270 -9.74 5.67 -11.13
C GLY A 270 -9.73 6.59 -12.35
N ARG A 271 -10.01 7.89 -12.20
CA ARG A 271 -10.18 8.82 -13.32
C ARG A 271 -8.96 8.85 -14.25
N SER A 272 -7.75 8.92 -13.70
CA SER A 272 -6.52 8.93 -14.51
C SER A 272 -6.31 7.66 -15.29
N ILE A 273 -6.66 6.51 -14.72
CA ILE A 273 -6.60 5.21 -15.42
C ILE A 273 -7.51 5.27 -16.65
N LEU A 274 -8.77 5.68 -16.46
CA LEU A 274 -9.74 5.79 -17.54
C LEU A 274 -9.34 6.83 -18.60
N MET A 275 -8.73 7.96 -18.20
CA MET A 275 -8.21 8.96 -19.12
C MET A 275 -7.09 8.42 -20.01
N ALA A 276 -6.16 7.67 -19.43
CA ALA A 276 -5.07 7.06 -20.17
C ALA A 276 -5.56 5.89 -21.06
N GLN A 277 -6.52 5.08 -20.58
CA GLN A 277 -7.16 4.04 -21.39
C GLN A 277 -7.85 4.62 -22.64
N ALA A 278 -8.41 5.82 -22.55
CA ALA A 278 -9.00 6.48 -23.71
C ALA A 278 -7.97 6.85 -24.80
N LEU A 279 -6.67 6.78 -24.47
CA LEU A 279 -5.52 6.90 -25.39
C LEU A 279 -4.90 5.54 -25.74
N GLY A 280 -5.52 4.43 -25.33
CA GLY A 280 -5.01 3.08 -25.55
C GLY A 280 -3.95 2.61 -24.55
N ALA A 281 -3.87 3.21 -23.36
CA ALA A 281 -2.94 2.77 -22.32
C ALA A 281 -3.22 1.32 -21.88
N ASP A 282 -2.14 0.57 -21.69
CA ASP A 282 -2.14 -0.79 -21.18
C ASP A 282 -2.29 -0.83 -19.65
N LEU A 283 -2.93 -1.86 -19.14
CA LEU A 283 -3.20 -2.07 -17.72
C LEU A 283 -2.61 -3.38 -17.25
N ALA A 284 -2.22 -3.44 -15.97
CA ALA A 284 -1.80 -4.67 -15.34
C ALA A 284 -2.37 -4.81 -13.93
N HIS A 285 -2.51 -6.07 -13.50
CA HIS A 285 -2.88 -6.48 -12.13
C HIS A 285 -4.16 -5.83 -11.61
N MET A 286 -5.14 -5.59 -12.48
CA MET A 286 -6.38 -4.88 -12.11
C MET A 286 -7.22 -5.63 -11.05
N ASP A 287 -7.05 -6.93 -10.93
CA ASP A 287 -7.65 -7.80 -9.92
C ASP A 287 -6.86 -7.85 -8.59
N ALA A 288 -5.61 -7.35 -8.61
CA ALA A 288 -4.74 -7.36 -7.44
C ALA A 288 -5.19 -6.34 -6.39
N THR A 289 -5.21 -6.79 -5.14
CA THR A 289 -5.64 -5.96 -4.01
C THR A 289 -4.80 -6.24 -2.78
N GLU A 290 -4.47 -5.20 -2.04
CA GLU A 290 -4.05 -5.34 -0.64
C GLU A 290 -5.28 -5.55 0.23
N VAL A 291 -5.17 -6.44 1.21
CA VAL A 291 -6.25 -6.74 2.16
C VAL A 291 -5.70 -6.76 3.58
N ALA A 292 -5.90 -5.69 4.31
CA ALA A 292 -5.55 -5.62 5.71
C ALA A 292 -6.49 -6.49 6.57
N PHE A 293 -5.95 -7.19 7.57
CA PHE A 293 -6.70 -7.97 8.55
C PHE A 293 -6.83 -7.19 9.84
N LEU A 294 -8.06 -6.78 10.19
CA LEU A 294 -8.37 -5.82 11.25
C LEU A 294 -8.43 -6.45 12.65
N CYS A 295 -7.41 -7.19 13.04
CA CYS A 295 -7.27 -7.70 14.40
C CYS A 295 -5.89 -7.34 14.94
N ASP A 296 -5.82 -7.10 16.25
CA ASP A 296 -4.55 -6.79 16.90
C ASP A 296 -3.55 -7.93 16.72
N PRO A 297 -2.38 -7.69 16.11
CA PRO A 297 -1.36 -8.73 15.94
C PRO A 297 -0.91 -9.37 17.24
N GLN A 298 -0.95 -8.66 18.38
CA GLN A 298 -0.63 -9.20 19.69
C GLN A 298 -1.61 -10.31 20.15
N LEU A 299 -2.87 -10.22 19.72
CA LEU A 299 -3.85 -11.30 19.94
C LEU A 299 -3.65 -12.43 18.92
N VAL A 300 -3.48 -12.05 17.64
CA VAL A 300 -3.39 -13.03 16.53
C VAL A 300 -2.24 -13.99 16.73
N VAL A 301 -1.06 -13.51 17.10
CA VAL A 301 0.13 -14.37 17.27
C VAL A 301 0.02 -15.36 18.45
N ARG A 302 -0.85 -15.09 19.44
CA ARG A 302 -1.01 -15.93 20.63
C ARG A 302 -2.09 -16.99 20.49
N GLY A 303 -2.93 -16.91 19.46
CA GLY A 303 -3.94 -17.91 19.13
C GLY A 303 -3.63 -18.67 17.86
N ILE A 304 -4.62 -19.37 17.34
CA ILE A 304 -4.62 -19.99 16.02
C ILE A 304 -5.79 -19.48 15.19
N LEU A 305 -5.54 -19.13 13.92
CA LEU A 305 -6.57 -18.69 12.98
C LEU A 305 -7.14 -19.90 12.25
N VAL A 306 -8.47 -20.09 12.39
CA VAL A 306 -9.19 -21.16 11.70
C VAL A 306 -10.26 -20.59 10.76
N ASN A 307 -10.53 -21.31 9.68
CA ASN A 307 -11.59 -21.01 8.72
C ASN A 307 -12.96 -21.57 9.17
N GLY A 308 -14.00 -21.42 8.35
CA GLY A 308 -15.33 -21.96 8.60
C GLY A 308 -15.44 -23.49 8.61
N ARG A 309 -14.32 -24.20 8.36
CA ARG A 309 -14.20 -25.66 8.48
C ARG A 309 -13.39 -26.08 9.71
N GLY A 310 -13.02 -25.14 10.59
CA GLY A 310 -12.22 -25.42 11.76
C GLY A 310 -10.74 -25.69 11.45
N GLN A 311 -10.23 -25.33 10.28
CA GLN A 311 -8.87 -25.63 9.82
C GLN A 311 -7.97 -24.38 9.85
N ARG A 312 -6.76 -24.50 10.34
CA ARG A 312 -5.72 -23.46 10.22
C ARG A 312 -5.30 -23.30 8.78
N TYR A 313 -4.96 -22.06 8.35
CA TYR A 313 -4.67 -21.76 6.95
C TYR A 313 -3.51 -20.78 6.72
N VAL A 314 -2.94 -20.20 7.77
CA VAL A 314 -1.87 -19.20 7.69
C VAL A 314 -1.06 -19.22 9.00
N PRO A 315 0.27 -19.00 8.98
CA PRO A 315 1.02 -18.74 10.19
C PRO A 315 0.60 -17.39 10.78
N GLU A 316 0.24 -17.38 12.06
CA GLU A 316 -0.37 -16.23 12.73
C GLU A 316 0.63 -15.11 13.06
N ASP A 317 1.92 -15.36 12.92
CA ASP A 317 3.01 -14.41 13.13
C ASP A 317 3.49 -13.72 11.83
N THR A 318 2.78 -13.95 10.72
CA THR A 318 3.08 -13.28 9.44
C THR A 318 2.45 -11.88 9.36
N TYR A 319 2.74 -11.17 8.29
CA TYR A 319 2.19 -9.85 8.00
C TYR A 319 0.65 -9.87 7.91
N SER A 320 0.00 -8.91 8.59
CA SER A 320 -1.48 -8.84 8.66
C SER A 320 -2.17 -8.75 7.29
N GLY A 321 -1.54 -8.09 6.32
CA GLY A 321 -2.03 -8.06 4.94
C GLY A 321 -2.01 -9.42 4.26
N ARG A 322 -1.02 -10.27 4.57
CA ARG A 322 -0.99 -11.66 4.10
C ARG A 322 -2.15 -12.45 4.70
N ILE A 323 -2.39 -12.28 6.01
CA ILE A 323 -3.53 -12.91 6.68
C ILE A 323 -4.83 -12.46 6.03
N GLY A 324 -4.99 -11.16 5.78
CA GLY A 324 -6.16 -10.59 5.13
C GLY A 324 -6.41 -11.15 3.74
N GLN A 325 -5.36 -11.20 2.89
CA GLN A 325 -5.46 -11.79 1.55
C GLN A 325 -5.83 -13.27 1.59
N MET A 326 -5.16 -14.07 2.45
CA MET A 326 -5.48 -15.49 2.61
C MET A 326 -6.93 -15.69 3.08
N THR A 327 -7.39 -14.87 4.03
CA THR A 327 -8.76 -14.91 4.55
C THR A 327 -9.79 -14.57 3.46
N LEU A 328 -9.60 -13.45 2.77
CA LEU A 328 -10.57 -12.96 1.79
C LEU A 328 -10.63 -13.83 0.52
N PHE A 329 -9.46 -14.17 -0.04
CA PHE A 329 -9.41 -14.84 -1.35
C PHE A 329 -9.52 -16.36 -1.27
N HIS A 330 -9.08 -16.97 -0.15
CA HIS A 330 -8.97 -18.43 -0.06
C HIS A 330 -9.82 -19.07 1.04
N GLN A 331 -10.41 -18.27 1.95
CA GLN A 331 -11.27 -18.78 3.04
C GLN A 331 -12.67 -18.18 3.03
N ASP A 332 -13.13 -17.65 1.90
CA ASP A 332 -14.44 -16.98 1.76
C ASP A 332 -14.72 -15.95 2.87
N ASN A 333 -13.66 -15.28 3.33
CA ASN A 333 -13.70 -14.34 4.45
C ASN A 333 -14.22 -14.94 5.77
N GLN A 334 -14.07 -16.25 5.96
CA GLN A 334 -14.37 -16.95 7.20
C GLN A 334 -13.09 -17.08 8.03
N ALA A 335 -12.98 -16.29 9.10
CA ALA A 335 -11.86 -16.33 10.02
C ALA A 335 -12.34 -16.27 11.46
N PHE A 336 -11.77 -17.11 12.29
CA PHE A 336 -11.98 -17.15 13.73
C PHE A 336 -10.62 -17.28 14.40
N LEU A 337 -10.37 -16.47 15.42
CA LEU A 337 -9.17 -16.64 16.25
C LEU A 337 -9.56 -17.48 17.48
N VAL A 338 -9.00 -18.68 17.57
CA VAL A 338 -9.14 -19.57 18.73
C VAL A 338 -7.95 -19.34 19.65
N ILE A 339 -8.22 -19.05 20.92
CA ILE A 339 -7.23 -18.64 21.91
C ILE A 339 -7.70 -19.07 23.31
N ASP A 340 -6.78 -19.47 24.20
CA ASP A 340 -7.12 -19.67 25.60
C ASP A 340 -7.16 -18.35 26.39
N GLU A 341 -7.78 -18.38 27.57
CA GLU A 341 -7.95 -17.21 28.42
C GLU A 341 -6.60 -16.55 28.79
N ALA A 342 -5.62 -17.34 29.19
CA ALA A 342 -4.31 -16.83 29.60
C ALA A 342 -3.58 -16.09 28.44
N SER A 343 -3.60 -16.68 27.25
CA SER A 343 -3.03 -16.11 26.04
C SER A 343 -3.78 -14.86 25.59
N TYR A 344 -5.12 -14.84 25.75
CA TYR A 344 -5.94 -13.66 25.45
C TYR A 344 -5.60 -12.49 26.39
N GLU A 345 -5.51 -12.75 27.72
CA GLU A 345 -5.13 -11.73 28.70
C GLU A 345 -3.73 -11.17 28.45
N GLU A 346 -2.76 -12.06 28.16
CA GLU A 346 -1.40 -11.65 27.79
C GLU A 346 -1.40 -10.75 26.54
N GLY A 347 -2.12 -11.14 25.49
CA GLY A 347 -2.24 -10.36 24.25
C GLY A 347 -2.95 -9.03 24.47
N ALA A 348 -4.03 -9.00 25.24
CA ALA A 348 -4.75 -7.80 25.59
C ALA A 348 -3.93 -6.81 26.43
N ALA A 349 -3.06 -7.32 27.30
CA ALA A 349 -2.12 -6.50 28.07
C ALA A 349 -0.97 -5.93 27.23
N ALA A 350 -0.49 -6.72 26.24
CA ALA A 350 0.59 -6.32 25.33
C ALA A 350 0.14 -5.38 24.21
N THR A 351 -1.17 -5.24 24.00
CA THR A 351 -1.71 -4.48 22.86
C THR A 351 -1.28 -3.01 22.88
N THR A 352 -0.82 -2.56 21.73
CA THR A 352 -0.53 -1.16 21.43
C THR A 352 -1.49 -0.58 20.40
N ALA A 353 -2.37 -1.43 19.88
CA ALA A 353 -3.30 -1.11 18.81
C ALA A 353 -4.41 -0.14 19.24
N THR A 354 -4.97 0.54 18.26
CA THR A 354 -6.17 1.37 18.42
C THR A 354 -7.37 0.52 18.86
N PRO A 355 -8.35 1.08 19.59
CA PRO A 355 -9.47 0.31 20.13
C PRO A 355 -10.24 -0.53 19.11
N PHE A 356 -10.37 -0.08 17.88
CA PHE A 356 -11.13 -0.82 16.85
C PHE A 356 -10.46 -2.12 16.37
N LEU A 357 -9.17 -2.31 16.65
CA LEU A 357 -8.45 -3.56 16.37
C LEU A 357 -8.54 -4.58 17.51
N ARG A 358 -9.07 -4.19 18.67
CA ARG A 358 -9.18 -5.01 19.88
C ARG A 358 -10.46 -5.81 19.87
N ALA A 359 -10.48 -6.91 19.09
CA ALA A 359 -11.62 -7.80 19.06
C ALA A 359 -11.87 -8.49 20.41
N GLN A 360 -13.13 -8.73 20.75
CA GLN A 360 -13.53 -9.43 21.97
C GLN A 360 -13.96 -10.87 21.62
N PRO A 361 -13.76 -11.83 22.54
CA PRO A 361 -14.32 -13.17 22.39
C PRO A 361 -15.84 -13.12 22.21
N LYS A 362 -16.33 -13.86 21.23
CA LYS A 362 -17.76 -14.04 21.00
C LYS A 362 -18.28 -15.33 21.62
N TRP A 363 -17.44 -16.33 21.70
CA TRP A 363 -17.72 -17.61 22.32
C TRP A 363 -16.61 -17.94 23.31
N ALA A 364 -16.98 -18.58 24.43
CA ALA A 364 -16.06 -19.09 25.42
C ALA A 364 -16.62 -20.38 26.01
N ALA A 365 -15.80 -21.37 26.23
CA ALA A 365 -16.17 -22.68 26.72
C ALA A 365 -15.07 -23.32 27.57
N GLU A 366 -15.42 -24.32 28.38
CA GLU A 366 -14.45 -25.07 29.14
C GLU A 366 -13.65 -26.06 28.27
N THR A 367 -14.25 -26.50 27.15
CA THR A 367 -13.64 -27.48 26.25
C THR A 367 -13.71 -27.02 24.79
N VAL A 368 -12.78 -27.53 23.96
CA VAL A 368 -12.77 -27.29 22.52
C VAL A 368 -14.01 -27.87 21.83
N GLU A 369 -14.55 -28.98 22.35
CA GLU A 369 -15.78 -29.62 21.83
C GLU A 369 -17.01 -28.72 22.02
N GLU A 370 -17.15 -28.13 23.20
CA GLU A 370 -18.22 -27.17 23.49
C GLU A 370 -18.07 -25.93 22.61
N LEU A 371 -16.85 -25.36 22.50
CA LEU A 371 -16.57 -24.22 21.67
C LEU A 371 -16.91 -24.50 20.19
N GLU A 372 -16.49 -25.65 19.66
CA GLU A 372 -16.78 -26.07 18.28
C GLU A 372 -18.30 -26.11 18.02
N SER A 373 -19.07 -26.68 18.96
CA SER A 373 -20.51 -26.75 18.89
C SER A 373 -21.14 -25.37 18.91
N ASP A 374 -20.72 -24.48 19.81
CA ASP A 374 -21.23 -23.12 19.95
C ASP A 374 -20.93 -22.23 18.72
N MET A 375 -19.78 -22.46 18.09
CA MET A 375 -19.41 -21.79 16.83
C MET A 375 -20.16 -22.34 15.62
N GLY A 376 -20.81 -23.51 15.74
CA GLY A 376 -21.48 -24.18 14.63
C GLY A 376 -20.53 -24.73 13.57
N LEU A 377 -19.32 -25.11 13.95
CA LEU A 377 -18.34 -25.73 13.07
C LEU A 377 -18.67 -27.21 12.84
N PRO A 378 -18.13 -27.85 11.78
CA PRO A 378 -18.28 -29.29 11.57
C PRO A 378 -17.74 -30.10 12.76
N ALA A 379 -18.49 -31.06 13.26
CA ALA A 379 -18.15 -31.85 14.42
C ALA A 379 -16.78 -32.54 14.27
N GLY A 380 -15.92 -32.40 15.29
CA GLY A 380 -14.58 -32.96 15.33
C GLY A 380 -13.50 -32.18 14.54
N ALA A 381 -13.89 -31.16 13.78
CA ALA A 381 -12.95 -30.44 12.91
C ALA A 381 -12.02 -29.54 13.71
N LEU A 382 -12.55 -28.69 14.60
CA LEU A 382 -11.74 -27.83 15.46
C LEU A 382 -10.98 -28.66 16.50
N GLN A 383 -11.62 -29.69 17.06
CA GLN A 383 -10.98 -30.62 18.00
C GLN A 383 -9.72 -31.23 17.40
N SER A 384 -9.81 -31.79 16.18
CA SER A 384 -8.66 -32.36 15.47
C SER A 384 -7.57 -31.32 15.19
N THR A 385 -7.95 -30.11 14.83
CA THR A 385 -7.01 -29.00 14.55
C THR A 385 -6.24 -28.62 15.81
N VAL A 386 -6.94 -28.44 16.94
CA VAL A 386 -6.31 -28.09 18.23
C VAL A 386 -5.47 -29.24 18.76
N GLU A 387 -5.93 -30.49 18.64
CA GLU A 387 -5.17 -31.67 19.05
C GLU A 387 -3.83 -31.79 18.32
N VAL A 388 -3.87 -31.67 16.97
CA VAL A 388 -2.65 -31.71 16.15
C VAL A 388 -1.72 -30.54 16.49
N TYR A 389 -2.27 -29.33 16.62
CA TYR A 389 -1.48 -28.15 17.00
C TYR A 389 -0.84 -28.33 18.38
N ASN A 390 -1.62 -28.70 19.40
CA ASN A 390 -1.15 -28.85 20.78
C ASN A 390 -0.09 -29.93 20.93
N LYS A 391 -0.20 -31.02 20.15
CA LYS A 391 0.81 -32.08 20.14
C LYS A 391 2.19 -31.55 19.80
N HIS A 392 2.28 -30.69 18.78
CA HIS A 392 3.56 -30.12 18.36
C HIS A 392 3.95 -28.88 19.19
N ALA A 393 2.96 -28.09 19.58
CA ALA A 393 3.18 -26.92 20.43
C ALA A 393 3.76 -27.27 21.81
N ALA A 394 3.45 -28.44 22.35
CA ALA A 394 4.08 -28.94 23.57
C ALA A 394 5.60 -29.11 23.43
N GLU A 395 6.11 -29.30 22.22
CA GLU A 395 7.52 -29.37 21.85
C GLU A 395 8.08 -28.03 21.34
N GLY A 396 7.29 -26.95 21.39
CA GLY A 396 7.67 -25.64 20.92
C GLY A 396 7.80 -25.52 19.38
N SER A 397 7.10 -26.37 18.61
CA SER A 397 7.19 -26.41 17.16
C SER A 397 5.82 -26.33 16.48
N ASP A 398 5.80 -25.82 15.24
CA ASP A 398 4.63 -25.82 14.34
C ASP A 398 5.06 -26.32 12.95
N PRO A 399 5.08 -27.63 12.72
CA PRO A 399 5.57 -28.21 11.46
C PRO A 399 4.60 -28.01 10.28
N LEU A 400 3.36 -27.56 10.51
CA LEU A 400 2.37 -27.36 9.46
C LEU A 400 2.45 -25.98 8.81
N LEU A 401 2.60 -24.94 9.61
CA LEU A 401 2.57 -23.55 9.12
C LEU A 401 3.84 -22.76 9.49
N HIS A 402 4.78 -23.38 10.21
CA HIS A 402 6.10 -22.84 10.56
C HIS A 402 6.01 -21.54 11.38
N LYS A 403 4.98 -21.39 12.22
CA LYS A 403 4.90 -20.33 13.21
C LYS A 403 6.13 -20.37 14.11
N LYS A 404 6.73 -19.22 14.40
CA LYS A 404 7.96 -19.16 15.21
C LYS A 404 7.75 -19.73 16.60
N SER A 405 8.75 -20.45 17.09
CA SER A 405 8.71 -21.13 18.39
C SER A 405 8.38 -20.21 19.57
N GLU A 406 8.80 -18.94 19.51
CA GLU A 406 8.48 -17.94 20.55
C GLU A 406 6.97 -17.69 20.71
N TRP A 407 6.17 -17.92 19.66
CA TRP A 407 4.71 -17.74 19.63
C TRP A 407 3.95 -19.07 19.71
N VAL A 408 4.65 -20.20 19.70
CA VAL A 408 4.01 -21.52 19.75
C VAL A 408 3.79 -21.92 21.20
N LYS A 409 2.50 -21.89 21.61
CA LYS A 409 2.04 -22.37 22.93
C LYS A 409 0.83 -23.27 22.72
N PRO A 410 0.66 -24.37 23.45
CA PRO A 410 -0.58 -25.17 23.43
C PRO A 410 -1.79 -24.30 23.79
N ILE A 411 -2.91 -24.52 23.13
CA ILE A 411 -4.20 -23.92 23.49
C ILE A 411 -4.73 -24.65 24.73
N GLY A 412 -4.87 -23.91 25.81
CA GLY A 412 -5.35 -24.42 27.11
C GLY A 412 -6.87 -24.26 27.30
N SER A 413 -7.32 -24.35 28.54
CA SER A 413 -8.70 -24.16 28.98
C SER A 413 -8.74 -23.13 30.13
N PRO A 414 -9.79 -22.29 30.20
CA PRO A 414 -10.89 -22.13 29.26
C PRO A 414 -10.43 -21.64 27.87
N VAL A 415 -11.16 -22.02 26.82
CA VAL A 415 -10.88 -21.65 25.44
C VAL A 415 -11.95 -20.70 24.90
N ALA A 416 -11.55 -19.77 24.05
CA ALA A 416 -12.44 -18.79 23.46
C ALA A 416 -12.22 -18.64 21.95
N ALA A 417 -13.20 -18.07 21.25
CA ALA A 417 -13.07 -17.70 19.84
C ALA A 417 -13.58 -16.27 19.58
N LEU A 418 -12.76 -15.53 18.84
CA LEU A 418 -13.10 -14.22 18.32
C LEU A 418 -13.69 -14.37 16.90
N ASP A 419 -14.83 -13.75 16.64
CA ASP A 419 -15.44 -13.74 15.32
C ASP A 419 -14.80 -12.64 14.48
N LEU A 420 -13.94 -13.02 13.57
CA LEU A 420 -13.21 -12.10 12.71
C LEU A 420 -13.72 -12.10 11.26
N ARG A 421 -14.92 -12.63 11.04
CA ARG A 421 -15.58 -12.57 9.73
C ARG A 421 -15.91 -11.11 9.38
N GLY A 422 -15.48 -10.67 8.21
CA GLY A 422 -15.65 -9.28 7.80
C GLY A 422 -14.60 -8.30 8.33
N PHE A 423 -13.66 -8.74 9.13
CA PHE A 423 -12.57 -7.93 9.65
C PHE A 423 -11.46 -7.70 8.61
N THR A 424 -11.85 -7.46 7.37
CA THR A 424 -10.93 -7.16 6.28
C THR A 424 -11.33 -5.85 5.60
N LEU A 425 -10.34 -5.07 5.22
CA LEU A 425 -10.50 -3.92 4.35
C LEU A 425 -9.36 -3.90 3.32
N GLY A 426 -9.56 -3.27 2.17
CA GLY A 426 -8.53 -3.34 1.14
C GLY A 426 -8.52 -2.15 0.19
N PHE A 427 -7.48 -2.11 -0.65
CA PHE A 427 -7.35 -1.16 -1.75
C PHE A 427 -6.72 -1.84 -2.97
N THR A 428 -6.95 -1.26 -4.15
CA THR A 428 -6.51 -1.83 -5.41
C THR A 428 -5.03 -1.55 -5.70
N LEU A 429 -4.32 -2.54 -6.22
CA LEU A 429 -2.90 -2.48 -6.57
C LEU A 429 -2.67 -2.31 -8.08
N GLY A 430 -3.63 -2.72 -8.91
CA GLY A 430 -3.54 -2.61 -10.35
C GLY A 430 -3.71 -1.19 -10.90
N GLY A 431 -3.32 -1.00 -12.14
CA GLY A 431 -3.40 0.27 -12.84
C GLY A 431 -2.62 0.28 -14.15
N LEU A 432 -2.20 1.47 -14.56
CA LEU A 432 -1.45 1.70 -15.79
C LEU A 432 -0.10 0.95 -15.78
N ARG A 433 0.24 0.31 -16.89
CA ARG A 433 1.60 -0.17 -17.12
C ARG A 433 2.51 0.99 -17.50
N THR A 434 3.69 1.01 -16.90
CA THR A 434 4.70 2.03 -17.18
C THR A 434 6.08 1.39 -17.31
N THR A 435 6.98 2.06 -18.01
CA THR A 435 8.42 1.73 -18.02
C THR A 435 9.05 2.04 -16.65
N VAL A 436 10.29 1.63 -16.42
CA VAL A 436 11.11 2.07 -15.26
C VAL A 436 11.34 3.59 -15.23
N ASN A 437 11.15 4.27 -16.35
CA ASN A 437 11.18 5.73 -16.47
C ASN A 437 9.79 6.37 -16.23
N SER A 438 8.80 5.59 -15.82
CA SER A 438 7.40 6.01 -15.56
C SER A 438 6.63 6.50 -16.79
N GLU A 439 7.07 6.19 -18.01
CA GLU A 439 6.33 6.47 -19.24
C GLU A 439 5.14 5.51 -19.33
N VAL A 440 3.94 6.01 -19.59
CA VAL A 440 2.74 5.18 -19.74
C VAL A 440 2.80 4.39 -21.04
N LEU A 441 2.65 3.06 -20.94
CA LEU A 441 2.67 2.18 -22.11
C LEU A 441 1.29 2.11 -22.78
N HIS A 442 1.28 2.17 -24.10
CA HIS A 442 0.14 1.82 -24.94
C HIS A 442 0.04 0.29 -25.06
N VAL A 443 -1.13 -0.26 -25.41
CA VAL A 443 -1.34 -1.71 -25.63
C VAL A 443 -0.43 -2.32 -26.70
N SER A 444 0.18 -1.50 -27.56
CA SER A 444 1.21 -1.94 -28.52
C SER A 444 2.59 -2.18 -27.88
N GLY A 445 2.78 -1.80 -26.62
CA GLY A 445 4.07 -1.86 -25.91
C GLY A 445 4.92 -0.59 -26.02
N GLU A 446 4.54 0.40 -26.85
CA GLU A 446 5.26 1.65 -27.01
C GLU A 446 4.80 2.70 -25.99
N PRO A 447 5.67 3.61 -25.51
CA PRO A 447 5.26 4.73 -24.66
C PRO A 447 4.26 5.68 -25.34
N ILE A 448 3.26 6.14 -24.61
CA ILE A 448 2.37 7.23 -25.07
C ILE A 448 3.15 8.56 -24.90
N PRO A 449 3.43 9.28 -26.01
CA PRO A 449 4.28 10.47 -25.95
C PRO A 449 3.70 11.56 -25.05
N GLY A 450 4.54 12.11 -24.16
CA GLY A 450 4.17 13.18 -23.25
C GLY A 450 3.34 12.74 -22.04
N LEU A 451 3.12 11.44 -21.83
CA LEU A 451 2.32 10.91 -20.73
C LEU A 451 3.15 10.03 -19.79
N PHE A 452 3.15 10.38 -18.50
CA PHE A 452 3.83 9.69 -17.43
C PHE A 452 2.83 9.35 -16.31
N ALA A 453 3.15 8.34 -15.49
CA ALA A 453 2.32 8.01 -14.33
C ALA A 453 3.15 7.36 -13.22
N ALA A 454 2.73 7.58 -11.96
CA ALA A 454 3.32 6.95 -10.79
C ALA A 454 2.33 6.81 -9.63
N GLY A 455 2.66 5.96 -8.68
CA GLY A 455 1.81 5.68 -7.50
C GLY A 455 0.61 4.82 -7.86
N ARG A 456 -0.43 4.86 -7.05
CA ARG A 456 -1.55 3.89 -7.13
C ARG A 456 -2.46 3.98 -8.37
N CYS A 457 -2.24 4.90 -9.28
CA CYS A 457 -2.85 4.83 -10.62
C CYS A 457 -2.06 3.92 -11.58
N THR A 458 -0.92 3.38 -11.15
CA THR A 458 -0.09 2.41 -11.87
C THR A 458 -0.09 1.06 -11.18
N SER A 459 0.27 0.00 -11.89
CA SER A 459 0.50 -1.31 -11.29
C SER A 459 1.73 -1.35 -10.37
N GLY A 460 2.72 -0.48 -10.61
CA GLY A 460 3.92 -0.36 -9.79
C GLY A 460 4.73 -1.63 -9.70
N VAL A 461 5.32 -1.90 -8.52
CA VAL A 461 6.10 -3.12 -8.22
C VAL A 461 5.22 -4.25 -7.66
N CYS A 462 3.98 -3.98 -7.26
CA CYS A 462 3.08 -5.00 -6.69
C CYS A 462 2.32 -5.75 -7.77
N ALA A 463 2.07 -7.04 -7.52
CA ALA A 463 1.16 -7.87 -8.30
C ALA A 463 0.08 -8.47 -7.39
N GLY A 464 0.04 -9.80 -7.21
CA GLY A 464 -0.94 -10.45 -6.33
C GLY A 464 -0.66 -10.32 -4.83
N GLY A 465 0.51 -9.84 -4.42
CA GLY A 465 0.92 -9.69 -3.04
C GLY A 465 1.37 -8.26 -2.69
N TYR A 466 1.59 -8.04 -1.39
CA TYR A 466 1.95 -6.72 -0.85
C TYR A 466 2.84 -6.84 0.39
N ALA A 467 3.65 -5.83 0.62
CA ALA A 467 4.35 -5.58 1.89
C ALA A 467 4.05 -4.14 2.32
N SER A 468 3.73 -3.93 3.60
CA SER A 468 3.34 -2.60 4.08
C SER A 468 4.44 -1.57 3.86
N GLY A 469 4.07 -0.44 3.28
CA GLY A 469 5.00 0.61 2.86
C GLY A 469 5.37 0.60 1.37
N THR A 470 5.08 -0.49 0.65
CA THR A 470 5.39 -0.57 -0.79
C THR A 470 4.66 0.50 -1.59
N SER A 471 3.41 0.84 -1.28
CA SER A 471 2.67 1.88 -2.00
C SER A 471 3.29 3.27 -1.87
N LEU A 472 3.80 3.62 -0.69
CA LEU A 472 4.48 4.90 -0.47
C LEU A 472 5.89 4.89 -1.05
N GLY A 473 6.59 3.77 -0.93
CA GLY A 473 7.92 3.57 -1.51
C GLY A 473 7.90 3.62 -3.04
N ASP A 474 7.09 2.78 -3.67
CA ASP A 474 6.87 2.76 -5.12
C ASP A 474 6.41 4.13 -5.64
N GLY A 475 5.40 4.71 -4.97
CA GLY A 475 4.86 6.00 -5.38
C GLY A 475 5.88 7.13 -5.34
N SER A 476 6.69 7.22 -4.28
CA SER A 476 7.74 8.24 -4.19
C SER A 476 8.90 7.96 -5.12
N PHE A 477 9.34 6.72 -5.26
CA PHE A 477 10.45 6.33 -6.12
C PHE A 477 10.15 6.58 -7.60
N TYR A 478 9.05 5.99 -8.09
CA TYR A 478 8.64 6.17 -9.49
C TYR A 478 8.03 7.55 -9.77
N GLY A 479 7.52 8.24 -8.74
CA GLY A 479 7.19 9.66 -8.84
C GLY A 479 8.40 10.50 -9.23
N ARG A 480 9.56 10.27 -8.59
CA ARG A 480 10.82 10.93 -8.96
C ARG A 480 11.22 10.63 -10.41
N ARG A 481 11.14 9.34 -10.83
CA ARG A 481 11.42 8.93 -12.22
C ARG A 481 10.50 9.66 -13.21
N ALA A 482 9.20 9.74 -12.91
CA ALA A 482 8.22 10.45 -13.74
C ALA A 482 8.58 11.95 -13.90
N GLY A 483 8.94 12.62 -12.80
CA GLY A 483 9.33 14.02 -12.82
C GLY A 483 10.59 14.28 -13.66
N ILE A 484 11.64 13.48 -13.45
CA ILE A 484 12.89 13.56 -14.23
C ILE A 484 12.60 13.31 -15.71
N SER A 485 11.82 12.30 -16.04
CA SER A 485 11.54 11.91 -17.43
C SER A 485 10.67 12.95 -18.14
N ALA A 486 9.64 13.47 -17.47
CA ALA A 486 8.81 14.54 -18.02
C ALA A 486 9.60 15.83 -18.26
N ALA A 487 10.50 16.22 -17.35
CA ALA A 487 11.29 17.43 -17.48
C ALA A 487 12.34 17.36 -18.62
N LYS A 488 12.75 16.16 -19.03
CA LYS A 488 13.73 15.95 -20.13
C LYS A 488 13.10 15.93 -21.52
N GLN A 489 11.76 15.91 -21.62
CA GLN A 489 11.09 15.95 -22.92
C GLN A 489 11.30 17.32 -23.58
N ASN A 490 11.46 17.31 -24.92
CA ASN A 490 11.64 18.52 -25.74
C ASN A 490 10.29 18.99 -26.29
#